data_86eebe1b6a37f775a4a219f3e89fce18
#
_entry.id   86eebe1b6a37f775a4a219f3e89fce18
#
_cell.length_a   1.000
_cell.length_b   1.000
_cell.length_c   1.000
_cell.angle_alpha   90.00
_cell.angle_beta   90.00
_cell.angle_gamma   90.00
#
_symmetry.space_group_name_H-M   'P 1'
#
loop_
_entity.id
_entity.type
_entity.pdbx_description
1 polymer ?
#
loop_
_entity_poly.entity_id
_entity_poly.type
_entity_poly.pdbx_seq_one_letter_code
_entity_poly.pdbx_strand_id
1 'polypeptide(L)'
;MSKLIAVWGTPQSGKTTFTVKLANALNLGGKGKSIHSAIAVFPDITTPVLPTVFPNKKDEELYSLGSVLQKPDLTRNLVVSNTIFVKDRSNLGFLGYTAKENRYSYAEYTREKAEAFLDCVMSIAEYVVVDCSSDPEDNILTETVLEKADIVIRLLSPDLKGISNYLSQTPIFIRMGYMKENCVQLISVTSPEFQYGAADTISYFGKVEQIIPYSQALKEQYVSGNLTEVTKDKKYAAVLEAVRQKVVK
;
A
#
# COMPACT_ATOMS: atom_id res chain seq x y z
N MET A 1 6.16 -19.38 2.72
CA MET A 1 5.56 -18.54 3.77
C MET A 1 5.00 -17.30 3.13
N SER A 2 3.84 -16.83 3.59
CA SER A 2 3.29 -15.53 3.19
C SER A 2 4.19 -14.41 3.70
N LYS A 3 4.25 -13.27 2.96
CA LYS A 3 4.99 -12.08 3.37
C LYS A 3 4.05 -10.90 3.52
N LEU A 4 4.13 -10.22 4.67
CA LEU A 4 3.41 -9.00 4.97
C LEU A 4 4.30 -7.78 4.69
N ILE A 5 3.84 -6.92 3.78
CA ILE A 5 4.57 -5.74 3.31
C ILE A 5 3.79 -4.50 3.69
N ALA A 6 4.37 -3.63 4.51
CA ALA A 6 3.83 -2.31 4.80
C ALA A 6 4.35 -1.29 3.79
N VAL A 7 3.45 -0.57 3.12
CA VAL A 7 3.79 0.63 2.35
C VAL A 7 3.34 1.84 3.15
N TRP A 8 4.29 2.63 3.62
CA TRP A 8 4.03 3.73 4.53
C TRP A 8 4.85 4.97 4.15
N GLY A 9 4.58 6.12 4.74
CA GLY A 9 5.38 7.32 4.47
C GLY A 9 4.59 8.61 4.56
N THR A 10 5.21 9.69 4.07
CA THR A 10 4.66 11.03 4.17
C THR A 10 3.32 11.17 3.43
N PRO A 11 2.44 12.09 3.85
CA PRO A 11 1.23 12.39 3.09
C PRO A 11 1.56 12.73 1.63
N GLN A 12 0.70 12.33 0.70
CA GLN A 12 0.81 12.60 -0.74
C GLN A 12 2.08 12.04 -1.43
N SER A 13 2.82 11.14 -0.79
CA SER A 13 3.99 10.49 -1.40
C SER A 13 3.67 9.40 -2.45
N GLY A 14 2.41 9.23 -2.82
CA GLY A 14 2.01 8.25 -3.83
C GLY A 14 1.93 6.80 -3.32
N LYS A 15 1.77 6.58 -2.01
CA LYS A 15 1.67 5.26 -1.39
C LYS A 15 0.68 4.34 -2.10
N THR A 16 -0.55 4.80 -2.29
CA THR A 16 -1.62 4.04 -2.94
C THR A 16 -1.24 3.55 -4.34
N THR A 17 -0.72 4.45 -5.17
CA THR A 17 -0.24 4.09 -6.52
C THR A 17 0.87 3.05 -6.43
N PHE A 18 1.83 3.27 -5.54
CA PHE A 18 2.95 2.34 -5.35
C PHE A 18 2.48 0.98 -4.84
N THR A 19 1.56 0.93 -3.87
CA THR A 19 0.97 -0.30 -3.33
C THR A 19 0.31 -1.13 -4.43
N VAL A 20 -0.53 -0.50 -5.27
CA VAL A 20 -1.17 -1.20 -6.40
C VAL A 20 -0.13 -1.73 -7.38
N LYS A 21 0.90 -0.94 -7.72
CA LYS A 21 1.97 -1.36 -8.64
C LYS A 21 2.86 -2.44 -8.06
N LEU A 22 3.16 -2.39 -6.76
CA LEU A 22 3.94 -3.42 -6.09
C LEU A 22 3.18 -4.75 -6.02
N ALA A 23 1.91 -4.72 -5.63
CA ALA A 23 1.05 -5.92 -5.63
C ALA A 23 0.98 -6.55 -7.03
N ASN A 24 0.87 -5.73 -8.07
CA ASN A 24 0.95 -6.13 -9.48
C ASN A 24 2.28 -6.82 -9.81
N ALA A 25 3.40 -6.20 -9.46
CA ALA A 25 4.73 -6.71 -9.77
C ALA A 25 5.03 -8.02 -9.03
N LEU A 26 4.58 -8.14 -7.78
CA LEU A 26 4.68 -9.37 -6.99
C LEU A 26 3.85 -10.48 -7.61
N ASN A 27 2.60 -10.21 -7.99
CA ASN A 27 1.72 -11.16 -8.66
C ASN A 27 2.32 -11.70 -9.96
N LEU A 28 2.96 -10.86 -10.77
CA LEU A 28 3.57 -11.24 -12.05
C LEU A 28 4.94 -11.92 -11.91
N GLY A 29 5.58 -11.88 -10.76
CA GLY A 29 6.84 -12.55 -10.50
C GLY A 29 7.99 -12.19 -11.44
N GLY A 30 7.95 -11.01 -12.09
CA GLY A 30 8.96 -10.56 -13.07
C GLY A 30 8.92 -11.27 -14.44
N LYS A 31 8.02 -12.23 -14.63
CA LYS A 31 7.89 -13.01 -15.90
C LYS A 31 6.70 -12.59 -16.77
N GLY A 32 5.98 -11.55 -16.35
CA GLY A 32 4.80 -11.05 -17.06
C GLY A 32 3.56 -11.98 -17.04
N LYS A 33 3.63 -13.08 -16.28
CA LYS A 33 2.52 -14.00 -16.06
C LYS A 33 2.09 -13.96 -14.60
N SER A 34 0.79 -14.03 -14.33
CA SER A 34 0.24 -14.11 -12.98
C SER A 34 0.57 -15.47 -12.36
N ILE A 35 1.63 -15.52 -11.53
CA ILE A 35 2.16 -16.78 -10.97
C ILE A 35 2.07 -16.83 -9.45
N HIS A 36 1.98 -15.67 -8.77
CA HIS A 36 1.87 -15.60 -7.32
C HIS A 36 0.53 -14.99 -6.90
N SER A 37 0.03 -15.38 -5.74
CA SER A 37 -1.12 -14.73 -5.13
C SER A 37 -0.67 -13.46 -4.37
N ALA A 38 -1.33 -12.34 -4.67
CA ALA A 38 -1.08 -11.06 -4.00
C ALA A 38 -2.39 -10.38 -3.63
N ILE A 39 -2.47 -9.82 -2.43
CA ILE A 39 -3.61 -9.02 -1.96
C ILE A 39 -3.10 -7.67 -1.51
N ALA A 40 -3.67 -6.59 -2.06
CA ALA A 40 -3.46 -5.24 -1.58
C ALA A 40 -4.60 -4.85 -0.61
N VAL A 41 -4.24 -4.31 0.56
CA VAL A 41 -5.19 -3.89 1.60
C VAL A 41 -5.07 -2.39 1.83
N PHE A 42 -6.22 -1.70 1.86
CA PHE A 42 -6.33 -0.25 2.04
C PHE A 42 -7.14 0.05 3.30
N PRO A 43 -6.48 0.17 4.46
CA PRO A 43 -7.16 0.35 5.75
C PRO A 43 -7.63 1.78 6.04
N ASP A 44 -7.27 2.77 5.22
CA ASP A 44 -7.68 4.16 5.44
C ASP A 44 -9.14 4.37 5.07
N ILE A 45 -10.00 4.54 6.09
CA ILE A 45 -11.42 4.84 5.93
C ILE A 45 -11.68 6.34 5.68
N THR A 46 -10.71 7.21 5.96
CA THR A 46 -10.85 8.66 5.74
C THR A 46 -10.75 9.00 4.26
N THR A 47 -10.04 8.16 3.50
CA THR A 47 -9.88 8.30 2.06
C THR A 47 -10.08 6.92 1.39
N PRO A 48 -11.34 6.46 1.22
CA PRO A 48 -11.64 5.16 0.60
C PRO A 48 -11.01 5.03 -0.79
N VAL A 49 -10.20 3.99 -0.99
CA VAL A 49 -9.35 3.85 -2.19
C VAL A 49 -10.00 2.99 -3.27
N LEU A 50 -10.88 2.02 -2.92
CA LEU A 50 -11.45 1.11 -3.91
C LEU A 50 -12.14 1.83 -5.08
N PRO A 51 -12.89 2.93 -4.89
CA PRO A 51 -13.48 3.68 -6.00
C PRO A 51 -12.45 4.30 -6.94
N THR A 52 -11.26 4.60 -6.44
CA THR A 52 -10.14 5.12 -7.26
C THR A 52 -9.45 4.01 -8.05
N VAL A 53 -9.31 2.83 -7.47
CA VAL A 53 -8.68 1.66 -8.13
C VAL A 53 -9.64 1.03 -9.14
N PHE A 54 -10.95 1.06 -8.86
CA PHE A 54 -12.01 0.46 -9.68
C PHE A 54 -13.15 1.44 -9.99
N PRO A 55 -12.90 2.58 -10.64
CA PRO A 55 -13.92 3.62 -10.85
C PRO A 55 -15.05 3.17 -11.80
N ASN A 56 -14.81 2.12 -12.58
CA ASN A 56 -15.80 1.58 -13.53
C ASN A 56 -16.66 0.45 -12.93
N LYS A 57 -16.42 0.06 -11.67
CA LYS A 57 -17.28 -0.88 -10.96
C LYS A 57 -18.42 -0.14 -10.29
N LYS A 58 -19.61 -0.76 -10.31
CA LYS A 58 -20.76 -0.25 -9.56
C LYS A 58 -20.55 -0.47 -8.06
N ASP A 59 -21.20 0.36 -7.24
CA ASP A 59 -21.11 0.26 -5.78
C ASP A 59 -21.46 -1.16 -5.28
N GLU A 60 -22.43 -1.85 -5.92
CA GLU A 60 -22.84 -3.22 -5.56
C GLU A 60 -21.79 -4.29 -5.89
N GLU A 61 -20.81 -3.96 -6.72
CA GLU A 61 -19.68 -4.85 -7.07
C GLU A 61 -18.44 -4.62 -6.20
N LEU A 62 -18.51 -3.62 -5.31
CA LEU A 62 -17.43 -3.28 -4.38
C LEU A 62 -17.80 -3.76 -2.98
N TYR A 63 -16.94 -4.57 -2.40
CA TYR A 63 -17.11 -5.12 -1.06
C TYR A 63 -16.20 -4.39 -0.07
N SER A 64 -16.75 -4.02 1.09
CA SER A 64 -16.02 -3.22 2.06
C SER A 64 -15.20 -4.07 3.03
N LEU A 65 -13.97 -3.61 3.29
CA LEU A 65 -13.14 -4.08 4.40
C LEU A 65 -13.87 -3.93 5.75
N GLY A 66 -14.63 -2.85 5.94
CA GLY A 66 -15.42 -2.62 7.15
C GLY A 66 -16.45 -3.72 7.38
N SER A 67 -17.10 -4.19 6.34
CA SER A 67 -18.04 -5.31 6.44
C SER A 67 -17.38 -6.61 6.91
N VAL A 68 -16.12 -6.83 6.54
CA VAL A 68 -15.33 -7.98 6.98
C VAL A 68 -14.96 -7.83 8.45
N LEU A 69 -14.44 -6.67 8.85
CA LEU A 69 -13.97 -6.41 10.22
C LEU A 69 -15.09 -6.42 11.27
N GLN A 70 -16.34 -6.16 10.87
CA GLN A 70 -17.51 -6.19 11.76
C GLN A 70 -18.04 -7.62 12.04
N LYS A 71 -17.63 -8.62 11.29
CA LYS A 71 -18.10 -9.99 11.52
C LYS A 71 -17.47 -10.57 12.78
N PRO A 72 -18.22 -11.30 13.61
CA PRO A 72 -17.68 -11.94 14.81
C PRO A 72 -16.48 -12.85 14.47
N ASP A 73 -16.69 -13.73 13.50
CA ASP A 73 -15.71 -14.71 13.07
C ASP A 73 -15.11 -14.31 11.71
N LEU A 74 -13.80 -14.21 11.67
CA LEU A 74 -13.04 -13.98 10.44
C LEU A 74 -12.66 -15.34 9.85
N THR A 75 -13.24 -15.64 8.69
CA THR A 75 -12.95 -16.87 7.96
C THR A 75 -12.32 -16.57 6.62
N ARG A 76 -11.55 -17.51 6.11
CA ARG A 76 -10.95 -17.45 4.78
C ARG A 76 -11.98 -17.15 3.68
N ASN A 77 -13.12 -17.84 3.73
CA ASN A 77 -14.19 -17.65 2.76
C ASN A 77 -14.80 -16.25 2.84
N LEU A 78 -14.98 -15.71 4.04
CA LEU A 78 -15.45 -14.34 4.23
C LEU A 78 -14.50 -13.33 3.59
N VAL A 79 -13.19 -13.46 3.82
CA VAL A 79 -12.19 -12.56 3.25
C VAL A 79 -12.16 -12.68 1.74
N VAL A 80 -12.14 -13.91 1.20
CA VAL A 80 -12.13 -14.14 -0.26
C VAL A 80 -13.39 -13.59 -0.92
N SER A 81 -14.58 -13.80 -0.34
CA SER A 81 -15.84 -13.28 -0.91
C SER A 81 -15.96 -11.76 -0.89
N ASN A 82 -15.17 -11.07 -0.04
CA ASN A 82 -15.11 -9.62 0.02
C ASN A 82 -13.86 -9.05 -0.68
N THR A 83 -13.02 -9.89 -1.28
CA THR A 83 -11.86 -9.44 -2.05
C THR A 83 -12.25 -9.19 -3.50
N ILE A 84 -11.89 -8.03 -4.03
CA ILE A 84 -12.12 -7.67 -5.43
C ILE A 84 -10.94 -8.20 -6.24
N PHE A 85 -11.16 -9.22 -7.05
CA PHE A 85 -10.13 -9.75 -7.94
C PHE A 85 -10.13 -9.05 -9.30
N VAL A 86 -8.94 -8.89 -9.88
CA VAL A 86 -8.79 -8.37 -11.24
C VAL A 86 -9.27 -9.41 -12.25
N LYS A 87 -10.11 -8.99 -13.22
CA LYS A 87 -10.83 -9.87 -14.15
C LYS A 87 -9.95 -10.94 -14.79
N ASP A 88 -8.76 -10.57 -15.26
CA ASP A 88 -7.85 -11.47 -15.98
C ASP A 88 -6.73 -12.04 -15.08
N ARG A 89 -6.80 -11.80 -13.77
CA ARG A 89 -5.81 -12.21 -12.77
C ARG A 89 -6.50 -12.54 -11.45
N SER A 90 -7.10 -13.73 -11.40
CA SER A 90 -7.89 -14.20 -10.25
C SER A 90 -7.10 -14.40 -8.96
N ASN A 91 -5.77 -14.27 -8.99
CA ASN A 91 -4.87 -14.34 -7.85
C ASN A 91 -4.28 -12.95 -7.46
N LEU A 92 -4.81 -11.85 -8.03
CA LEU A 92 -4.52 -10.48 -7.62
C LEU A 92 -5.79 -9.86 -7.04
N GLY A 93 -5.82 -9.65 -5.74
CA GLY A 93 -6.97 -9.17 -4.98
C GLY A 93 -6.75 -7.81 -4.32
N PHE A 94 -7.86 -7.14 -4.03
CA PHE A 94 -7.92 -5.82 -3.40
C PHE A 94 -8.99 -5.79 -2.33
N LEU A 95 -8.64 -5.30 -1.14
CA LEU A 95 -9.52 -5.09 0.00
C LEU A 95 -9.40 -3.65 0.48
N GLY A 96 -10.52 -2.99 0.73
CA GLY A 96 -10.52 -1.61 1.21
C GLY A 96 -11.92 -1.12 1.50
N TYR A 97 -12.04 0.16 1.77
CA TYR A 97 -13.34 0.81 1.97
C TYR A 97 -13.93 1.31 0.65
N THR A 98 -15.27 1.37 0.58
CA THR A 98 -16.02 1.83 -0.59
C THR A 98 -16.38 3.31 -0.49
N ALA A 99 -16.93 3.90 -1.56
CA ALA A 99 -17.39 5.27 -1.56
C ALA A 99 -18.47 5.50 -0.48
N LYS A 100 -18.50 6.71 0.08
CA LYS A 100 -19.46 7.15 1.12
C LYS A 100 -19.25 6.51 2.50
N GLU A 101 -18.31 5.61 2.67
CA GLU A 101 -17.93 5.10 3.99
C GLU A 101 -17.00 6.11 4.71
N ASN A 102 -17.15 6.18 6.02
CA ASN A 102 -16.40 7.07 6.90
C ASN A 102 -16.28 6.44 8.29
N ARG A 103 -15.55 7.09 9.21
CA ARG A 103 -15.31 6.58 10.58
C ARG A 103 -16.57 6.19 11.36
N TYR A 104 -17.75 6.69 10.98
CA TYR A 104 -19.01 6.37 11.65
C TYR A 104 -19.80 5.25 10.95
N SER A 105 -19.32 4.76 9.81
CA SER A 105 -19.99 3.69 9.06
C SER A 105 -19.90 2.34 9.77
N TYR A 106 -18.88 2.15 10.61
CA TYR A 106 -18.59 0.90 11.30
C TYR A 106 -18.21 1.16 12.76
N ALA A 107 -18.48 0.18 13.64
CA ALA A 107 -17.95 0.23 14.99
C ALA A 107 -16.42 0.07 14.98
N GLU A 108 -15.76 0.62 15.98
CA GLU A 108 -14.34 0.40 16.18
C GLU A 108 -14.05 -1.09 16.40
N TYR A 109 -12.93 -1.55 15.92
CA TYR A 109 -12.46 -2.93 16.13
C TYR A 109 -11.19 -2.93 16.96
N THR A 110 -10.95 -4.04 17.65
CA THR A 110 -9.80 -4.18 18.54
C THR A 110 -8.55 -4.60 17.78
N ARG A 111 -7.40 -4.53 18.45
CA ARG A 111 -6.11 -5.00 17.93
C ARG A 111 -6.14 -6.50 17.63
N GLU A 112 -6.75 -7.30 18.49
CA GLU A 112 -6.89 -8.74 18.27
C GLU A 112 -7.67 -9.04 16.99
N LYS A 113 -8.67 -8.20 16.69
CA LYS A 113 -9.42 -8.29 15.44
C LYS A 113 -8.56 -7.95 14.22
N ALA A 114 -7.72 -6.91 14.32
CA ALA A 114 -6.77 -6.56 13.27
C ALA A 114 -5.76 -7.70 13.03
N GLU A 115 -5.23 -8.29 14.09
CA GLU A 115 -4.32 -9.43 14.01
C GLU A 115 -4.97 -10.65 13.36
N ALA A 116 -6.16 -11.03 13.81
CA ALA A 116 -6.92 -12.14 13.23
C ALA A 116 -7.23 -11.91 11.74
N PHE A 117 -7.52 -10.67 11.34
CA PHE A 117 -7.71 -10.30 9.94
C PHE A 117 -6.42 -10.50 9.13
N LEU A 118 -5.27 -10.02 9.63
CA LEU A 118 -3.98 -10.20 8.96
C LEU A 118 -3.62 -11.67 8.80
N ASP A 119 -3.79 -12.48 9.86
CA ASP A 119 -3.54 -13.92 9.82
C ASP A 119 -4.41 -14.59 8.75
N CYS A 120 -5.69 -14.18 8.67
CA CYS A 120 -6.62 -14.69 7.68
C CYS A 120 -6.19 -14.33 6.24
N VAL A 121 -5.85 -13.06 5.96
CA VAL A 121 -5.40 -12.61 4.63
C VAL A 121 -4.08 -13.29 4.25
N MET A 122 -3.13 -13.38 5.18
CA MET A 122 -1.84 -14.07 4.97
C MET A 122 -2.01 -15.58 4.71
N SER A 123 -3.09 -16.19 5.18
CA SER A 123 -3.40 -17.58 4.84
C SER A 123 -3.90 -17.77 3.40
N ILE A 124 -4.31 -16.68 2.73
CA ILE A 124 -4.90 -16.69 1.38
C ILE A 124 -3.86 -16.34 0.31
N ALA A 125 -2.97 -15.40 0.58
CA ALA A 125 -2.04 -14.86 -0.40
C ALA A 125 -0.57 -15.06 0.01
N GLU A 126 0.30 -15.24 -0.99
CA GLU A 126 1.76 -15.29 -0.79
C GLU A 126 2.32 -13.92 -0.42
N TYR A 127 1.71 -12.84 -0.93
CA TYR A 127 2.08 -11.47 -0.65
C TYR A 127 0.88 -10.65 -0.22
N VAL A 128 0.96 -10.02 0.94
CA VAL A 128 -0.02 -9.07 1.45
C VAL A 128 0.64 -7.70 1.51
N VAL A 129 0.17 -6.76 0.69
CA VAL A 129 0.72 -5.40 0.60
C VAL A 129 -0.30 -4.44 1.19
N VAL A 130 0.07 -3.73 2.25
CA VAL A 130 -0.86 -2.82 2.95
C VAL A 130 -0.46 -1.38 2.71
N ASP A 131 -1.41 -0.57 2.19
CA ASP A 131 -1.30 0.88 2.03
C ASP A 131 -1.56 1.57 3.36
N CYS A 132 -0.56 1.68 4.20
CA CYS A 132 -0.68 2.20 5.54
C CYS A 132 -1.04 3.69 5.57
N SER A 133 -1.91 4.09 6.50
CA SER A 133 -2.17 5.51 6.78
C SER A 133 -0.86 6.26 7.08
N SER A 134 -0.78 7.52 6.69
CA SER A 134 0.39 8.36 7.02
C SER A 134 0.50 8.63 8.51
N ASP A 135 -0.63 8.65 9.20
CA ASP A 135 -0.73 8.70 10.65
C ASP A 135 -1.14 7.32 11.17
N PRO A 136 -0.20 6.54 11.73
CA PRO A 136 -0.49 5.20 12.23
C PRO A 136 -1.42 5.20 13.44
N GLU A 137 -1.32 6.19 14.33
CA GLU A 137 -2.08 6.24 15.60
C GLU A 137 -3.59 6.33 15.38
N ASP A 138 -4.02 6.83 14.23
CA ASP A 138 -5.43 6.92 13.86
C ASP A 138 -6.02 5.62 13.28
N ASN A 139 -5.19 4.55 13.14
CA ASN A 139 -5.63 3.33 12.47
C ASN A 139 -4.97 2.06 13.04
N ILE A 140 -5.72 1.32 13.86
CA ILE A 140 -5.27 0.09 14.54
C ILE A 140 -4.69 -0.95 13.55
N LEU A 141 -5.29 -1.10 12.37
CA LEU A 141 -4.78 -2.04 11.37
C LEU A 141 -3.42 -1.58 10.81
N THR A 142 -3.25 -0.27 10.57
CA THR A 142 -1.95 0.30 10.18
C THR A 142 -0.89 0.07 11.25
N GLU A 143 -1.19 0.36 12.53
CA GLU A 143 -0.26 0.07 13.63
C GLU A 143 0.16 -1.39 13.67
N THR A 144 -0.84 -2.29 13.65
CA THR A 144 -0.61 -3.74 13.69
C THR A 144 0.25 -4.20 12.52
N VAL A 145 0.02 -3.66 11.32
CA VAL A 145 0.83 -3.97 10.14
C VAL A 145 2.27 -3.48 10.29
N LEU A 146 2.49 -2.25 10.73
CA LEU A 146 3.84 -1.70 10.91
C LEU A 146 4.66 -2.51 11.94
N GLU A 147 4.01 -3.03 12.98
CA GLU A 147 4.66 -3.90 13.96
C GLU A 147 4.96 -5.31 13.44
N LYS A 148 4.05 -5.89 12.63
CA LYS A 148 4.16 -7.29 12.18
C LYS A 148 4.80 -7.46 10.81
N ALA A 149 4.93 -6.41 10.00
CA ALA A 149 5.43 -6.49 8.64
C ALA A 149 6.84 -7.11 8.55
N ASP A 150 7.02 -8.00 7.59
CA ASP A 150 8.32 -8.56 7.23
C ASP A 150 9.22 -7.49 6.60
N ILE A 151 8.63 -6.57 5.84
CA ILE A 151 9.30 -5.44 5.19
C ILE A 151 8.44 -4.19 5.30
N VAL A 152 9.06 -3.07 5.68
CA VAL A 152 8.45 -1.74 5.63
C VAL A 152 9.06 -0.96 4.47
N ILE A 153 8.24 -0.53 3.52
CA ILE A 153 8.63 0.35 2.44
C ILE A 153 8.14 1.75 2.77
N ARG A 154 9.08 2.66 3.02
CA ARG A 154 8.77 4.05 3.39
C ARG A 154 8.93 4.95 2.19
N LEU A 155 7.84 5.59 1.77
CA LEU A 155 7.84 6.58 0.69
C LEU A 155 7.94 8.00 1.28
N LEU A 156 8.87 8.78 0.76
CA LEU A 156 9.22 10.11 1.24
C LEU A 156 8.95 11.12 0.12
N SER A 157 8.14 12.14 0.38
CA SER A 157 7.94 13.23 -0.57
C SER A 157 9.11 14.23 -0.49
N PRO A 158 9.71 14.62 -1.62
CA PRO A 158 10.86 15.53 -1.67
C PRO A 158 10.46 17.02 -1.60
N ASP A 159 9.31 17.32 -1.01
CA ASP A 159 8.86 18.69 -0.77
C ASP A 159 9.07 19.10 0.70
N LEU A 160 8.93 20.39 0.98
CA LEU A 160 9.14 20.95 2.32
C LEU A 160 8.20 20.35 3.39
N LYS A 161 6.95 20.02 3.02
CA LYS A 161 6.01 19.36 3.93
C LYS A 161 6.42 17.92 4.22
N GLY A 162 6.88 17.20 3.21
CA GLY A 162 7.41 15.85 3.35
C GLY A 162 8.63 15.80 4.26
N ILE A 163 9.59 16.73 4.06
CA ILE A 163 10.77 16.86 4.92
C ILE A 163 10.36 17.20 6.36
N SER A 164 9.48 18.19 6.54
CA SER A 164 8.99 18.59 7.87
C SER A 164 8.28 17.43 8.57
N ASN A 165 7.39 16.72 7.88
CA ASN A 165 6.73 15.53 8.42
C ASN A 165 7.76 14.46 8.82
N TYR A 166 8.72 14.16 7.96
CA TYR A 166 9.76 13.18 8.26
C TYR A 166 10.54 13.53 9.52
N LEU A 167 11.01 14.77 9.62
CA LEU A 167 11.81 15.22 10.77
C LEU A 167 11.02 15.22 12.07
N SER A 168 9.74 15.62 12.03
CA SER A 168 8.89 15.66 13.21
C SER A 168 8.42 14.27 13.67
N GLN A 169 8.13 13.38 12.74
CA GLN A 169 7.54 12.07 13.05
C GLN A 169 8.58 10.97 13.30
N THR A 170 9.76 11.07 12.69
CA THR A 170 10.80 10.02 12.80
C THR A 170 11.18 9.66 14.25
N PRO A 171 11.35 10.61 15.19
CA PRO A 171 11.64 10.26 16.59
C PRO A 171 10.52 9.44 17.25
N ILE A 172 9.27 9.71 16.91
CA ILE A 172 8.09 8.96 17.41
C ILE A 172 8.14 7.54 16.85
N PHE A 173 8.37 7.39 15.56
CA PHE A 173 8.39 6.09 14.88
C PHE A 173 9.55 5.18 15.34
N ILE A 174 10.71 5.78 15.66
CA ILE A 174 11.82 5.07 16.29
C ILE A 174 11.39 4.55 17.66
N ARG A 175 10.76 5.40 18.48
CA ARG A 175 10.28 5.05 19.81
C ARG A 175 9.23 3.93 19.78
N MET A 176 8.36 3.92 18.78
CA MET A 176 7.31 2.90 18.59
C MET A 176 7.82 1.63 17.91
N GLY A 177 9.09 1.58 17.51
CA GLY A 177 9.68 0.40 16.85
C GLY A 177 9.26 0.18 15.39
N TYR A 178 8.68 1.19 14.74
CA TYR A 178 8.27 1.09 13.32
C TYR A 178 9.45 1.25 12.35
N MET A 179 10.59 1.76 12.81
CA MET A 179 11.82 1.88 12.02
C MET A 179 12.65 0.60 12.15
N LYS A 180 12.26 -0.43 11.41
CA LYS A 180 12.92 -1.74 11.41
C LYS A 180 14.20 -1.73 10.57
N GLU A 181 15.11 -2.69 10.82
CA GLU A 181 16.36 -2.86 10.04
C GLU A 181 16.09 -3.16 8.56
N ASN A 182 14.98 -3.83 8.26
CA ASN A 182 14.52 -4.16 6.90
C ASN A 182 13.61 -3.07 6.29
N CYS A 183 13.71 -1.83 6.77
CA CYS A 183 13.00 -0.70 6.20
C CYS A 183 13.70 -0.22 4.91
N VAL A 184 12.94 -0.20 3.81
CA VAL A 184 13.35 0.30 2.50
C VAL A 184 12.83 1.72 2.33
N GLN A 185 13.70 2.73 2.39
CA GLN A 185 13.31 4.12 2.19
C GLN A 185 13.52 4.56 0.74
N LEU A 186 12.49 5.16 0.15
CA LEU A 186 12.47 5.62 -1.23
C LEU A 186 11.96 7.07 -1.26
N ILE A 187 12.64 7.94 -1.99
CA ILE A 187 12.08 9.25 -2.34
C ILE A 187 11.10 9.02 -3.48
N SER A 188 9.87 9.51 -3.36
CA SER A 188 8.83 9.37 -4.37
C SER A 188 8.47 10.73 -4.97
N VAL A 189 8.81 10.92 -6.23
CA VAL A 189 8.52 12.14 -6.98
C VAL A 189 7.13 12.03 -7.61
N THR A 190 6.14 12.67 -6.99
CA THR A 190 4.74 12.64 -7.42
C THR A 190 4.35 13.78 -8.35
N SER A 191 5.21 14.78 -8.51
CA SER A 191 5.00 15.94 -9.37
C SER A 191 6.28 16.29 -10.14
N PRO A 192 6.19 16.74 -11.40
CA PRO A 192 7.35 17.06 -12.21
C PRO A 192 8.20 18.19 -11.65
N GLU A 193 7.62 19.10 -10.87
CA GLU A 193 8.32 20.22 -10.24
C GLU A 193 9.41 19.76 -9.28
N PHE A 194 9.22 18.60 -8.62
CA PHE A 194 10.17 18.06 -7.66
C PHE A 194 11.24 17.16 -8.28
N GLN A 195 11.15 16.88 -9.59
CA GLN A 195 12.04 15.91 -10.26
C GLN A 195 13.51 16.31 -10.17
N TYR A 196 13.82 17.59 -10.33
CA TYR A 196 15.20 18.08 -10.36
C TYR A 196 15.83 18.22 -8.97
N GLY A 197 15.06 18.57 -7.96
CA GLY A 197 15.54 18.79 -6.59
C GLY A 197 15.47 17.53 -5.70
N ALA A 198 14.92 16.42 -6.19
CA ALA A 198 14.70 15.24 -5.37
C ALA A 198 15.98 14.65 -4.77
N ALA A 199 17.10 14.69 -5.50
CA ALA A 199 18.39 14.19 -5.03
C ALA A 199 18.96 15.03 -3.87
N ASP A 200 18.71 16.34 -3.86
CA ASP A 200 19.20 17.25 -2.82
C ASP A 200 18.53 17.00 -1.47
N THR A 201 17.34 16.38 -1.48
CA THR A 201 16.58 16.08 -0.27
C THR A 201 17.08 14.83 0.47
N ILE A 202 17.96 14.03 -0.14
CA ILE A 202 18.50 12.80 0.47
C ILE A 202 19.14 13.09 1.83
N SER A 203 19.85 14.24 1.97
CA SER A 203 20.50 14.63 3.22
C SER A 203 19.56 14.76 4.41
N TYR A 204 18.28 15.04 4.18
CA TYR A 204 17.26 15.15 5.22
C TYR A 204 16.68 13.78 5.64
N PHE A 205 16.70 12.81 4.74
CA PHE A 205 16.03 11.52 4.93
C PHE A 205 16.96 10.40 5.40
N GLY A 206 18.27 10.66 5.50
CA GLY A 206 19.26 9.67 5.87
C GLY A 206 19.45 8.62 4.77
N LYS A 207 19.38 7.32 5.12
CA LYS A 207 19.61 6.25 4.13
C LYS A 207 18.41 6.13 3.19
N VAL A 208 18.55 6.62 1.98
CA VAL A 208 17.60 6.45 0.86
C VAL A 208 18.19 5.45 -0.13
N GLU A 209 17.41 4.46 -0.53
CA GLU A 209 17.90 3.43 -1.44
C GLU A 209 17.74 3.80 -2.91
N GLN A 210 16.63 4.42 -3.26
CA GLN A 210 16.36 4.86 -4.63
C GLN A 210 15.40 6.05 -4.66
N ILE A 211 15.38 6.73 -5.80
CA ILE A 211 14.39 7.76 -6.12
C ILE A 211 13.42 7.18 -7.15
N ILE A 212 12.14 7.16 -6.82
CA ILE A 212 11.06 6.84 -7.75
C ILE A 212 10.81 8.09 -8.60
N PRO A 213 11.06 8.06 -9.91
CA PRO A 213 10.87 9.23 -10.76
C PRO A 213 9.39 9.56 -10.96
N TYR A 214 9.10 10.82 -11.25
CA TYR A 214 7.78 11.19 -11.74
C TYR A 214 7.45 10.41 -13.02
N SER A 215 6.22 9.92 -13.11
CA SER A 215 5.73 9.17 -14.27
C SER A 215 4.40 9.72 -14.75
N GLN A 216 4.42 10.40 -15.89
CA GLN A 216 3.21 10.88 -16.54
C GLN A 216 2.27 9.72 -16.91
N ALA A 217 2.81 8.60 -17.35
CA ALA A 217 2.02 7.42 -17.68
C ALA A 217 1.25 6.86 -16.48
N LEU A 218 1.84 6.89 -15.27
CA LEU A 218 1.13 6.48 -14.04
C LEU A 218 0.05 7.49 -13.64
N LYS A 219 0.32 8.78 -13.79
CA LYS A 219 -0.70 9.81 -13.56
C LYS A 219 -1.91 9.61 -14.50
N GLU A 220 -1.65 9.31 -15.76
CA GLU A 220 -2.70 9.00 -16.73
C GLU A 220 -3.48 7.74 -16.35
N GLN A 221 -2.82 6.66 -15.92
CA GLN A 221 -3.48 5.46 -15.42
C GLN A 221 -4.35 5.74 -14.19
N TYR A 222 -3.87 6.57 -13.27
CA TYR A 222 -4.62 6.98 -12.09
C TYR A 222 -5.89 7.75 -12.48
N VAL A 223 -5.76 8.75 -13.36
CA VAL A 223 -6.88 9.61 -13.80
C VAL A 223 -7.89 8.83 -14.65
N SER A 224 -7.42 7.88 -15.48
CA SER A 224 -8.30 7.06 -16.34
C SER A 224 -8.89 5.83 -15.64
N GLY A 225 -8.55 5.58 -14.36
CA GLY A 225 -9.04 4.43 -13.62
C GLY A 225 -8.42 3.09 -14.01
N ASN A 226 -7.25 3.13 -14.65
CA ASN A 226 -6.53 1.94 -15.11
C ASN A 226 -5.31 1.61 -14.23
N LEU A 227 -5.38 1.96 -12.95
CA LEU A 227 -4.24 1.82 -12.04
C LEU A 227 -3.79 0.37 -11.85
N THR A 228 -4.68 -0.60 -12.05
CA THR A 228 -4.36 -2.03 -11.97
C THR A 228 -3.58 -2.56 -13.19
N GLU A 229 -3.43 -1.79 -14.26
CA GLU A 229 -2.61 -2.18 -15.41
C GLU A 229 -1.11 -2.12 -15.08
N VAL A 230 -0.32 -2.88 -15.83
CA VAL A 230 1.14 -2.82 -15.74
C VAL A 230 1.63 -1.45 -16.23
N THR A 231 2.61 -0.88 -15.56
CA THR A 231 3.19 0.39 -16.00
C THR A 231 4.03 0.21 -17.26
N LYS A 232 3.91 1.15 -18.21
CA LYS A 232 4.73 1.23 -19.41
C LYS A 232 6.00 2.09 -19.21
N ASP A 233 6.09 2.79 -18.07
CA ASP A 233 7.25 3.60 -17.73
C ASP A 233 8.43 2.73 -17.29
N LYS A 234 9.45 2.65 -18.12
CA LYS A 234 10.63 1.81 -17.89
C LYS A 234 11.43 2.22 -16.65
N LYS A 235 11.52 3.52 -16.36
CA LYS A 235 12.28 4.03 -15.20
C LYS A 235 11.56 3.66 -13.91
N TYR A 236 10.26 3.90 -13.84
CA TYR A 236 9.44 3.49 -12.71
C TYR A 236 9.46 1.97 -12.53
N ALA A 237 9.29 1.21 -13.62
CA ALA A 237 9.31 -0.25 -13.59
C ALA A 237 10.65 -0.81 -13.08
N ALA A 238 11.78 -0.18 -13.39
CA ALA A 238 13.09 -0.60 -12.88
C ALA A 238 13.22 -0.44 -11.36
N VAL A 239 12.74 0.68 -10.80
CA VAL A 239 12.71 0.88 -9.35
C VAL A 239 11.78 -0.13 -8.69
N LEU A 240 10.59 -0.32 -9.25
CA LEU A 240 9.60 -1.28 -8.74
C LEU A 240 10.15 -2.71 -8.72
N GLU A 241 10.87 -3.11 -9.77
CA GLU A 241 11.51 -4.43 -9.86
C GLU A 241 12.63 -4.60 -8.83
N ALA A 242 13.45 -3.56 -8.60
CA ALA A 242 14.48 -3.60 -7.56
C ALA A 242 13.87 -3.78 -6.16
N VAL A 243 12.75 -3.10 -5.86
CA VAL A 243 12.02 -3.28 -4.60
C VAL A 243 11.39 -4.68 -4.52
N ARG A 244 10.76 -5.15 -5.61
CA ARG A 244 10.20 -6.50 -5.67
C ARG A 244 11.25 -7.57 -5.33
N GLN A 245 12.47 -7.46 -5.89
CA GLN A 245 13.56 -8.40 -5.60
C GLN A 245 13.98 -8.41 -4.13
N LYS A 246 13.87 -7.28 -3.42
CA LYS A 246 14.11 -7.24 -1.97
C LYS A 246 13.00 -7.91 -1.19
N VAL A 247 11.75 -7.72 -1.62
CA VAL A 247 10.59 -8.37 -0.99
C VAL A 247 10.65 -9.89 -1.14
N VAL A 248 11.09 -10.40 -2.28
CA VAL A 248 11.11 -11.85 -2.58
C VAL A 248 12.26 -12.60 -1.88
N LYS A 249 13.35 -11.91 -1.57
CA LYS A 249 14.47 -12.48 -0.78
C LYS A 249 14.06 -12.75 0.67
#